data_1d1b0614a4b3ee72abd8924257207e53
#
_entry.id   1d1b0614a4b3ee72abd8924257207e53
#
_cell.length_a   1.000
_cell.length_b   1.000
_cell.length_c   1.000
_cell.angle_alpha   90.00
_cell.angle_beta   90.00
_cell.angle_gamma   90.00
#
_symmetry.space_group_name_H-M   'P 1'
#
loop_
_entity.id
_entity.type
_entity.pdbx_description
1 polymer ?
#
loop_
_entity_poly.entity_id
_entity_poly.type
_entity_poly.pdbx_seq_one_letter_code
_entity_poly.pdbx_strand_id
1 'polypeptide(L)'
;MIVLDASVMVEVLLNRPSGARLAHRLFDPEEALHAPHLIDLEVAQALRRYQACGEMSPQRAHQALVAFAQMPLERHPHWPFLDRIWELRRNLTAYAAAYVALAEVLHAPLLTCDRALASAPGHRAIIELIEG
;
A
#
# COMPACT_ATOMS: atom_id res chain seq x y z
N MET A 1 8.94 9.70 6.63
CA MET A 1 7.60 9.42 6.04
C MET A 1 7.73 8.41 4.92
N ILE A 2 6.84 7.44 4.91
CA ILE A 2 6.74 6.43 3.86
C ILE A 2 5.26 6.32 3.49
N VAL A 3 4.97 6.27 2.18
CA VAL A 3 3.66 5.85 1.68
C VAL A 3 3.80 4.40 1.26
N LEU A 4 2.90 3.53 1.68
CA LEU A 4 2.92 2.13 1.27
C LEU A 4 1.55 1.74 0.71
N ASP A 5 1.56 0.90 -0.30
CA ASP A 5 0.32 0.42 -0.88
C ASP A 5 -0.13 -0.91 -0.25
N ALA A 6 -1.30 -1.39 -0.65
CA ALA A 6 -1.86 -2.61 -0.10
C ALA A 6 -0.99 -3.84 -0.38
N SER A 7 -0.27 -3.88 -1.50
CA SER A 7 0.59 -5.02 -1.82
C SER A 7 1.72 -5.19 -0.80
N VAL A 8 2.35 -4.09 -0.40
CA VAL A 8 3.39 -4.12 0.64
C VAL A 8 2.79 -4.45 2.00
N MET A 9 1.65 -3.84 2.33
CA MET A 9 0.99 -4.09 3.62
C MET A 9 0.65 -5.58 3.77
N VAL A 10 0.12 -6.21 2.73
CA VAL A 10 -0.21 -7.64 2.76
C VAL A 10 1.05 -8.49 2.96
N GLU A 11 2.15 -8.18 2.29
CA GLU A 11 3.41 -8.89 2.49
C GLU A 11 3.87 -8.84 3.96
N VAL A 12 3.73 -7.68 4.60
CA VAL A 12 4.08 -7.50 6.00
C VAL A 12 3.12 -8.28 6.91
N LEU A 13 1.83 -8.16 6.69
CA LEU A 13 0.80 -8.82 7.51
C LEU A 13 0.89 -10.35 7.46
N LEU A 14 1.26 -10.89 6.31
CA LEU A 14 1.40 -12.34 6.12
C LEU A 14 2.81 -12.85 6.45
N ASN A 15 3.68 -11.97 6.90
CA ASN A 15 5.05 -12.28 7.26
C ASN A 15 5.81 -13.01 6.15
N ARG A 16 5.60 -12.57 4.91
CA ARG A 16 6.33 -13.09 3.74
C ARG A 16 7.75 -12.53 3.73
N PRO A 17 8.70 -13.16 3.01
CA PRO A 17 10.10 -12.75 3.08
C PRO A 17 10.35 -11.28 2.78
N SER A 18 9.70 -10.71 1.77
CA SER A 18 9.83 -9.28 1.46
C SER A 18 9.32 -8.39 2.58
N GLY A 19 8.19 -8.77 3.19
CA GLY A 19 7.64 -8.04 4.33
C GLY A 19 8.50 -8.15 5.57
N ALA A 20 9.06 -9.34 5.83
CA ALA A 20 9.95 -9.54 6.98
C ALA A 20 11.21 -8.67 6.88
N ARG A 21 11.77 -8.51 5.66
CA ARG A 21 12.93 -7.64 5.45
C ARG A 21 12.63 -6.16 5.68
N LEU A 22 11.38 -5.75 5.48
CA LEU A 22 10.95 -4.36 5.69
C LEU A 22 10.51 -4.08 7.11
N ALA A 23 10.23 -5.10 7.91
CA ALA A 23 9.58 -4.93 9.21
C ALA A 23 10.32 -3.93 10.10
N HIS A 24 11.64 -4.00 10.18
CA HIS A 24 12.41 -3.09 11.02
C HIS A 24 12.30 -1.64 10.56
N ARG A 25 12.19 -1.40 9.25
CA ARG A 25 12.01 -0.06 8.69
C ARG A 25 10.61 0.46 8.95
N LEU A 26 9.60 -0.37 8.75
CA LEU A 26 8.20 0.03 8.91
C LEU A 26 7.77 0.18 10.36
N PHE A 27 8.40 -0.57 11.26
CA PHE A 27 8.09 -0.51 12.69
C PHE A 27 9.06 0.37 13.48
N ASP A 28 9.95 1.10 12.80
CA ASP A 28 10.80 2.11 13.44
C ASP A 28 9.90 3.22 13.99
N PRO A 29 9.99 3.53 15.31
CA PRO A 29 9.17 4.60 15.90
C PRO A 29 9.36 5.98 15.26
N GLU A 30 10.49 6.21 14.60
CA GLU A 30 10.78 7.46 13.92
C GLU A 30 10.13 7.52 12.53
N GLU A 31 9.58 6.41 12.02
CA GLU A 31 9.03 6.35 10.67
C GLU A 31 7.51 6.48 10.71
N ALA A 32 6.98 7.52 10.06
CA ALA A 32 5.54 7.70 9.92
C ALA A 32 5.06 7.01 8.64
N LEU A 33 4.06 6.15 8.77
CA LEU A 33 3.46 5.40 7.67
C LEU A 33 2.17 6.07 7.22
N HIS A 34 2.02 6.23 5.91
CA HIS A 34 0.88 6.94 5.30
C HIS A 34 0.27 6.12 4.18
N ALA A 35 -1.03 6.24 3.99
CA ALA A 35 -1.74 5.65 2.87
C ALA A 35 -3.07 6.38 2.65
N PRO A 36 -3.64 6.33 1.45
CA PRO A 36 -5.02 6.82 1.27
C PRO A 36 -6.01 5.89 1.96
N HIS A 37 -7.21 6.40 2.27
CA HIS A 37 -8.29 5.61 2.88
C HIS A 37 -8.56 4.31 2.13
N LEU A 38 -8.37 4.33 0.82
CA LEU A 38 -8.53 3.19 -0.08
C LEU A 38 -7.82 1.92 0.41
N ILE A 39 -6.72 2.06 1.15
CA ILE A 39 -5.92 0.91 1.58
C ILE A 39 -6.74 -0.08 2.40
N ASP A 40 -7.68 0.39 3.20
CA ASP A 40 -8.52 -0.48 4.02
C ASP A 40 -9.29 -1.49 3.18
N LEU A 41 -9.88 -1.00 2.09
CA LEU A 41 -10.66 -1.85 1.20
C LEU A 41 -9.77 -2.78 0.38
N GLU A 42 -8.62 -2.29 -0.06
CA GLU A 42 -7.71 -3.11 -0.85
C GLU A 42 -7.09 -4.23 -0.04
N VAL A 43 -6.71 -3.98 1.21
CA VAL A 43 -6.21 -5.03 2.11
C VAL A 43 -7.31 -6.06 2.38
N ALA A 44 -8.52 -5.59 2.73
CA ALA A 44 -9.64 -6.49 2.97
C ALA A 44 -9.94 -7.36 1.75
N GLN A 45 -9.91 -6.77 0.54
CA GLN A 45 -10.15 -7.51 -0.69
C GLN A 45 -9.07 -8.53 -0.99
N ALA A 46 -7.82 -8.20 -0.73
CA ALA A 46 -6.71 -9.14 -0.91
C ALA A 46 -6.86 -10.36 0.02
N LEU A 47 -7.15 -10.12 1.29
CA LEU A 47 -7.36 -11.19 2.26
C LEU A 47 -8.57 -12.05 1.88
N ARG A 48 -9.64 -11.43 1.39
CA ARG A 48 -10.82 -12.14 0.91
C ARG A 48 -10.47 -13.10 -0.23
N ARG A 49 -9.66 -12.64 -1.19
CA ARG A 49 -9.24 -13.48 -2.33
C ARG A 49 -8.41 -14.67 -1.87
N TYR A 50 -7.45 -14.46 -0.97
CA TYR A 50 -6.60 -15.53 -0.45
C TYR A 50 -7.43 -16.59 0.28
N GLN A 51 -8.40 -16.17 1.09
CA GLN A 51 -9.31 -17.09 1.75
C GLN A 51 -10.18 -17.84 0.74
N ALA A 52 -10.76 -17.13 -0.23
CA ALA A 52 -11.67 -17.72 -1.21
C ALA A 52 -11.00 -18.78 -2.08
N CYS A 53 -9.72 -18.60 -2.43
CA CYS A 53 -8.98 -19.58 -3.24
C CYS A 53 -8.26 -20.66 -2.42
N GLY A 54 -8.48 -20.68 -1.12
CA GLY A 54 -7.92 -21.74 -0.26
C GLY A 54 -6.48 -21.55 0.18
N GLU A 55 -5.87 -20.40 -0.14
CA GLU A 55 -4.49 -20.12 0.27
C GLU A 55 -4.37 -19.79 1.76
N MET A 56 -5.48 -19.48 2.39
CA MET A 56 -5.51 -18.99 3.76
C MET A 56 -6.78 -19.43 4.47
N SER A 57 -6.67 -19.86 5.74
CA SER A 57 -7.84 -20.16 6.52
C SER A 57 -8.61 -18.89 6.89
N PRO A 58 -9.94 -19.01 7.19
CA PRO A 58 -10.70 -17.85 7.67
C PRO A 58 -10.10 -17.22 8.92
N GLN A 59 -9.58 -18.05 9.84
CA GLN A 59 -8.95 -17.58 11.08
C GLN A 59 -7.69 -16.76 10.79
N ARG A 60 -6.84 -17.25 9.88
CA ARG A 60 -5.61 -16.56 9.54
C ARG A 60 -5.89 -15.22 8.84
N ALA A 61 -6.87 -15.21 7.93
CA ALA A 61 -7.28 -13.98 7.25
C ALA A 61 -7.80 -12.95 8.25
N HIS A 62 -8.62 -13.37 9.20
CA HIS A 62 -9.15 -12.48 10.23
C HIS A 62 -8.03 -11.95 11.14
N GLN A 63 -7.08 -12.79 11.53
CA GLN A 63 -5.92 -12.35 12.32
C GLN A 63 -5.11 -11.26 11.59
N ALA A 64 -4.90 -11.43 10.30
CA ALA A 64 -4.21 -10.43 9.50
C ALA A 64 -4.99 -9.10 9.45
N LEU A 65 -6.31 -9.17 9.31
CA LEU A 65 -7.15 -7.97 9.30
C LEU A 65 -7.09 -7.24 10.64
N VAL A 66 -7.13 -7.97 11.76
CA VAL A 66 -7.02 -7.39 13.11
C VAL A 66 -5.66 -6.73 13.28
N ALA A 67 -4.58 -7.38 12.85
CA ALA A 67 -3.23 -6.82 12.91
C ALA A 67 -3.13 -5.54 12.09
N PHE A 68 -3.73 -5.53 10.90
CA PHE A 68 -3.77 -4.34 10.04
C PHE A 68 -4.48 -3.16 10.74
N ALA A 69 -5.61 -3.44 11.38
CA ALA A 69 -6.37 -2.40 12.09
C ALA A 69 -5.58 -1.77 13.25
N GLN A 70 -4.59 -2.49 13.78
CA GLN A 70 -3.73 -2.02 14.87
C GLN A 70 -2.45 -1.33 14.38
N MET A 71 -2.17 -1.32 13.09
CA MET A 71 -0.98 -0.67 12.55
C MET A 71 -1.05 0.84 12.75
N PRO A 72 0.07 1.48 13.15
CA PRO A 72 0.11 2.94 13.30
C PRO A 72 0.22 3.62 11.93
N LEU A 73 -0.85 3.57 11.17
CA LEU A 73 -0.94 4.05 9.80
C LEU A 73 -1.79 5.30 9.76
N GLU A 74 -1.24 6.39 9.23
CA GLU A 74 -2.00 7.61 9.00
C GLU A 74 -2.71 7.53 7.65
N ARG A 75 -4.04 7.51 7.68
CA ARG A 75 -4.88 7.42 6.49
C ARG A 75 -5.29 8.81 6.04
N HIS A 76 -5.27 9.03 4.72
CA HIS A 76 -5.60 10.31 4.11
C HIS A 76 -6.81 10.16 3.18
N PRO A 77 -7.74 11.13 3.19
CA PRO A 77 -8.80 11.13 2.19
C PRO A 77 -8.20 11.36 0.81
N HIS A 78 -8.74 10.69 -0.20
CA HIS A 78 -8.23 10.83 -1.56
C HIS A 78 -9.00 11.87 -2.39
N TRP A 79 -10.15 12.34 -1.92
CA TRP A 79 -10.93 13.33 -2.67
C TRP A 79 -10.16 14.63 -2.96
N PRO A 80 -9.26 15.13 -2.10
CA PRO A 80 -8.48 16.33 -2.43
C PRO A 80 -7.52 16.14 -3.60
N PHE A 81 -7.22 14.89 -3.96
CA PHE A 81 -6.27 14.56 -5.02
C PHE A 81 -6.96 14.20 -6.34
N LEU A 82 -8.29 14.37 -6.46
CA LEU A 82 -9.01 13.93 -7.65
C LEU A 82 -8.48 14.57 -8.95
N ASP A 83 -8.11 15.83 -8.92
CA ASP A 83 -7.55 16.47 -10.11
C ASP A 83 -6.24 15.81 -10.54
N ARG A 84 -5.35 15.53 -9.58
CA ARG A 84 -4.08 14.88 -9.88
C ARG A 84 -4.29 13.43 -10.32
N ILE A 85 -5.20 12.72 -9.68
CA ILE A 85 -5.58 11.35 -10.08
C ILE A 85 -6.04 11.35 -11.54
N TRP A 86 -6.86 12.30 -11.92
CA TRP A 86 -7.37 12.41 -13.28
C TRP A 86 -6.25 12.74 -14.29
N GLU A 87 -5.32 13.59 -13.93
CA GLU A 87 -4.14 13.88 -14.76
C GLU A 87 -3.30 12.64 -15.05
N LEU A 88 -3.25 11.70 -14.09
CA LEU A 88 -2.44 10.48 -14.20
C LEU A 88 -3.15 9.33 -14.92
N ARG A 89 -4.39 9.51 -15.37
CA ARG A 89 -5.26 8.42 -15.89
C ARG A 89 -4.71 7.67 -17.10
N ARG A 90 -3.82 8.27 -17.87
CA ARG A 90 -3.27 7.60 -19.07
C ARG A 90 -2.32 6.47 -18.72
N ASN A 91 -1.67 6.55 -17.58
CA ASN A 91 -0.61 5.62 -17.20
C ASN A 91 -0.91 4.82 -15.94
N LEU A 92 -1.91 5.25 -15.16
CA LEU A 92 -2.25 4.63 -13.88
C LEU A 92 -3.75 4.48 -13.73
N THR A 93 -4.17 3.41 -13.04
CA THR A 93 -5.56 3.31 -12.58
C THR A 93 -5.80 4.42 -11.56
N ALA A 94 -7.06 4.77 -11.33
CA ALA A 94 -7.40 5.76 -10.29
C ALA A 94 -6.92 5.29 -8.91
N TYR A 95 -6.95 4.00 -8.66
CA TYR A 95 -6.51 3.41 -7.38
C TYR A 95 -5.01 3.60 -7.18
N ALA A 96 -4.19 3.23 -8.16
CA ALA A 96 -2.74 3.44 -8.10
C ALA A 96 -2.40 4.93 -8.05
N ALA A 97 -3.10 5.75 -8.81
CA ALA A 97 -2.88 7.19 -8.85
C ALA A 97 -3.15 7.87 -7.50
N ALA A 98 -4.06 7.33 -6.68
CA ALA A 98 -4.30 7.86 -5.34
C ALA A 98 -3.05 7.74 -4.46
N TYR A 99 -2.35 6.62 -4.53
CA TYR A 99 -1.09 6.44 -3.79
C TYR A 99 0.01 7.35 -4.31
N VAL A 100 0.13 7.45 -5.63
CA VAL A 100 1.15 8.30 -6.26
C VAL A 100 0.93 9.76 -5.91
N ALA A 101 -0.31 10.25 -6.00
CA ALA A 101 -0.63 11.63 -5.67
C ALA A 101 -0.32 11.96 -4.20
N LEU A 102 -0.64 11.04 -3.29
CA LEU A 102 -0.30 11.23 -1.88
C LEU A 102 1.20 11.29 -1.67
N ALA A 103 1.96 10.38 -2.29
CA ALA A 103 3.41 10.35 -2.18
C ALA A 103 4.03 11.64 -2.72
N GLU A 104 3.53 12.16 -3.84
CA GLU A 104 3.99 13.43 -4.39
C GLU A 104 3.79 14.58 -3.41
N VAL A 105 2.61 14.69 -2.83
CA VAL A 105 2.27 15.78 -1.90
C VAL A 105 3.10 15.70 -0.63
N LEU A 106 3.33 14.50 -0.10
CA LEU A 106 4.12 14.30 1.11
C LEU A 106 5.64 14.34 0.85
N HIS A 107 6.07 14.33 -0.41
CA HIS A 107 7.48 14.18 -0.77
C HIS A 107 8.10 12.95 -0.10
N ALA A 108 7.33 11.87 -0.06
CA ALA A 108 7.71 10.63 0.58
C ALA A 108 7.81 9.51 -0.45
N PRO A 109 8.71 8.52 -0.26
CA PRO A 109 8.76 7.39 -1.17
C PRO A 109 7.51 6.54 -1.06
N LEU A 110 7.06 6.00 -2.19
CA LEU A 110 5.97 5.05 -2.26
C LEU A 110 6.56 3.65 -2.41
N LEU A 111 6.26 2.77 -1.46
CA LEU A 111 6.68 1.37 -1.49
C LEU A 111 5.57 0.53 -2.11
N THR A 112 5.90 -0.27 -3.10
CA THR A 112 4.96 -1.15 -3.80
C THR A 112 5.63 -2.44 -4.22
N CYS A 113 4.84 -3.51 -4.33
CA CYS A 113 5.28 -4.76 -4.97
C CYS A 113 4.83 -4.85 -6.44
N ASP A 114 4.12 -3.84 -6.94
CA ASP A 114 3.57 -3.81 -8.29
C ASP A 114 4.59 -3.23 -9.27
N ARG A 115 5.13 -4.08 -10.15
CA ARG A 115 6.11 -3.67 -11.15
C ARG A 115 5.55 -2.68 -12.15
N ALA A 116 4.28 -2.81 -12.51
CA ALA A 116 3.64 -1.90 -13.44
C ALA A 116 3.54 -0.50 -12.85
N LEU A 117 3.20 -0.40 -11.57
CA LEU A 117 3.17 0.88 -10.88
C LEU A 117 4.58 1.48 -10.79
N ALA A 118 5.57 0.67 -10.43
CA ALA A 118 6.95 1.14 -10.27
C ALA A 118 7.54 1.68 -11.56
N SER A 119 7.11 1.17 -12.72
CA SER A 119 7.64 1.59 -14.03
C SER A 119 6.75 2.59 -14.77
N ALA A 120 5.61 2.98 -14.20
CA ALA A 120 4.68 3.88 -14.87
C ALA A 120 5.28 5.28 -15.04
N PRO A 121 5.17 5.89 -16.25
CA PRO A 121 5.66 7.26 -16.47
C PRO A 121 4.61 8.31 -16.06
N GLY A 122 5.00 9.56 -16.10
CA GLY A 122 4.07 10.70 -16.03
C GLY A 122 3.85 11.26 -14.63
N HIS A 123 4.53 10.73 -13.62
CA HIS A 123 4.44 11.23 -12.24
C HIS A 123 5.79 11.70 -11.71
N ARG A 124 5.79 12.30 -10.53
CA ARG A 124 6.98 12.81 -9.85
C ARG A 124 7.31 12.07 -8.56
N ALA A 125 6.55 11.03 -8.21
CA ALA A 125 6.81 10.28 -6.99
C ALA A 125 8.07 9.43 -7.15
N ILE A 126 8.78 9.23 -6.03
CA ILE A 126 9.87 8.25 -5.96
C ILE A 126 9.24 6.94 -5.53
N ILE A 127 9.35 5.92 -6.39
CA ILE A 127 8.73 4.64 -6.12
C ILE A 127 9.82 3.60 -5.85
N GLU A 128 9.71 2.91 -4.72
CA GLU A 128 10.58 1.79 -4.37
C GLU A 128 9.84 0.48 -4.64
N LEU A 129 10.34 -0.30 -5.57
CA LEU A 129 9.79 -1.63 -5.84
C LEU A 129 10.35 -2.62 -4.81
N ILE A 130 9.43 -3.28 -4.09
CA ILE A 130 9.79 -4.29 -3.10
C ILE A 130 9.64 -5.66 -3.75
N GLU A 131 10.74 -6.38 -3.87
CA GLU A 131 10.78 -7.70 -4.50
C GLU A 131 10.99 -8.79 -3.45
N GLY A 132 10.24 -9.86 -3.63
CA GLY A 132 10.30 -11.01 -2.74
C GLY A 132 11.44 -11.96 -3.00
#